data_a9a8f5d76c42c9de7253636142e84efa
#
_entry.id   a9a8f5d76c42c9de7253636142e84efa
#
_cell.length_a   1.000
_cell.length_b   1.000
_cell.length_c   1.000
_cell.angle_alpha   90.00
_cell.angle_beta   90.00
_cell.angle_gamma   90.00
#
_symmetry.space_group_name_H-M   'P 1'
#
loop_
_entity.id
_entity.type
_entity.pdbx_description
1 polymer ?
#
loop_
_entity_poly.entity_id
_entity_poly.type
_entity_poly.pdbx_seq_one_letter_code
_entity_poly.pdbx_strand_id
1 'polypeptide(L)'
;TDLVAWLRDDAVAPDLVVDIKNIPDLHDIKLDEDVLHIGSLVTFTELIESELVNEHAPVLVEMAETVASPGIRNRATMVGNICSAVPSCDAGPVLLTLDTIVHVTGSGGARSIDINDWFTGLRQTARTDDEVVTHLTIKVRKHGAVYVKLMRYAGEDLAQAAVGIVVYPGNDYRVAFGAVAPTPIRSARIETALAGKDLDDGLIAEVVAMVPDEISPITDMRATAEYRTHITAVMLKRGLWAARERLDGTGPAYGTRLI
;
A
#
# COMPACT_ATOMS: atom_id res chain seq x y z
N THR A 1 12.92 11.01 4.26
CA THR A 1 12.41 10.99 5.66
C THR A 1 13.02 9.86 6.46
N ASP A 2 13.14 8.64 5.92
CA ASP A 2 13.77 7.49 6.61
C ASP A 2 15.29 7.65 6.65
N LEU A 3 15.93 8.03 5.54
CA LEU A 3 17.39 8.17 5.46
C LEU A 3 17.91 9.19 6.49
N VAL A 4 17.24 10.34 6.66
CA VAL A 4 17.67 11.36 7.63
C VAL A 4 17.63 10.83 9.07
N ALA A 5 16.59 10.05 9.40
CA ALA A 5 16.51 9.40 10.71
C ALA A 5 17.64 8.37 10.90
N TRP A 6 17.90 7.55 9.90
CA TRP A 6 18.97 6.53 9.97
C TRP A 6 20.37 7.15 10.07
N LEU A 7 20.64 8.26 9.37
CA LEU A 7 21.88 9.00 9.48
C LEU A 7 22.06 9.62 10.87
N ARG A 8 20.98 10.22 11.42
CA ARG A 8 21.00 10.82 12.76
C ARG A 8 21.26 9.77 13.85
N ASP A 9 20.67 8.59 13.69
CA ASP A 9 20.74 7.50 14.67
C ASP A 9 21.94 6.56 14.42
N ASP A 10 22.89 6.96 13.53
CA ASP A 10 24.07 6.18 13.13
C ASP A 10 23.75 4.76 12.63
N ALA A 11 22.53 4.55 12.14
CA ALA A 11 22.10 3.26 11.61
C ALA A 11 22.70 2.97 10.21
N VAL A 12 23.07 4.00 9.48
CA VAL A 12 23.79 3.94 8.20
C VAL A 12 24.85 5.03 8.12
N ALA A 13 25.95 4.76 7.44
CA ALA A 13 27.06 5.70 7.23
C ALA A 13 27.52 5.65 5.76
N PRO A 14 26.73 6.17 4.80
CA PRO A 14 27.12 6.16 3.40
C PRO A 14 28.26 7.15 3.13
N ASP A 15 29.22 6.79 2.28
CA ASP A 15 30.30 7.67 1.85
C ASP A 15 29.78 8.84 0.99
N LEU A 16 28.65 8.64 0.30
CA LEU A 16 28.04 9.64 -0.58
C LEU A 16 26.51 9.57 -0.51
N VAL A 17 25.88 10.73 -0.41
CA VAL A 17 24.43 10.90 -0.56
C VAL A 17 24.16 11.69 -1.83
N VAL A 18 23.38 11.12 -2.76
CA VAL A 18 23.03 11.77 -4.02
C VAL A 18 21.60 12.31 -3.94
N ASP A 19 21.46 13.60 -4.14
CA ASP A 19 20.13 14.25 -4.22
C ASP A 19 19.60 14.17 -5.64
N ILE A 20 18.46 13.49 -5.82
CA ILE A 20 17.81 13.28 -7.12
C ILE A 20 16.64 14.23 -7.38
N LYS A 21 16.36 15.19 -6.48
CA LYS A 21 15.18 16.07 -6.55
C LYS A 21 15.11 16.93 -7.81
N ASN A 22 16.23 17.17 -8.47
CA ASN A 22 16.28 17.98 -9.68
C ASN A 22 16.25 17.16 -11.00
N ILE A 23 16.04 15.85 -10.91
CA ILE A 23 15.90 15.03 -12.11
C ILE A 23 14.50 15.28 -12.70
N PRO A 24 14.41 15.65 -13.99
CA PRO A 24 13.12 15.85 -14.65
C PRO A 24 12.22 14.61 -14.58
N ASP A 25 10.91 14.82 -14.68
CA ASP A 25 9.85 13.80 -14.79
C ASP A 25 9.63 12.93 -13.55
N LEU A 26 10.49 13.02 -12.51
CA LEU A 26 10.29 12.23 -11.27
C LEU A 26 9.19 12.78 -10.36
N HIS A 27 8.70 14.00 -10.59
CA HIS A 27 7.59 14.63 -9.85
C HIS A 27 6.23 14.52 -10.54
N ASP A 28 6.18 13.87 -11.71
CA ASP A 28 4.99 13.91 -12.53
C ASP A 28 3.92 12.91 -12.07
N ILE A 29 2.67 13.35 -12.09
CA ILE A 29 1.49 12.48 -12.06
C ILE A 29 0.81 12.65 -13.43
N LYS A 30 0.71 11.57 -14.19
CA LYS A 30 0.15 11.59 -15.55
C LYS A 30 -0.80 10.43 -15.74
N LEU A 31 -1.84 10.65 -16.54
CA LEU A 31 -2.69 9.59 -17.08
C LEU A 31 -2.42 9.49 -18.58
N ASP A 32 -1.95 8.33 -19.02
CA ASP A 32 -1.74 8.02 -20.42
C ASP A 32 -2.67 6.85 -20.78
N GLU A 33 -3.65 7.15 -21.63
CA GLU A 33 -4.78 6.25 -21.90
C GLU A 33 -5.46 5.79 -20.60
N ASP A 34 -5.28 4.55 -20.20
CA ASP A 34 -5.82 3.95 -18.97
C ASP A 34 -4.72 3.62 -17.93
N VAL A 35 -3.54 4.21 -18.05
CA VAL A 35 -2.40 3.97 -17.16
C VAL A 35 -2.05 5.24 -16.40
N LEU A 36 -2.21 5.18 -15.08
CA LEU A 36 -1.78 6.23 -14.16
C LEU A 36 -0.29 6.06 -13.85
N HIS A 37 0.51 7.07 -14.18
CA HIS A 37 1.94 7.16 -13.88
C HIS A 37 2.14 8.05 -12.66
N ILE A 38 2.96 7.60 -11.70
CA ILE A 38 3.31 8.35 -10.48
C ILE A 38 4.82 8.33 -10.33
N GLY A 39 5.45 9.49 -10.48
CA GLY A 39 6.89 9.68 -10.37
C GLY A 39 7.43 9.39 -8.97
N SER A 40 8.70 9.00 -8.88
CA SER A 40 9.31 8.58 -7.61
C SER A 40 9.45 9.67 -6.57
N LEU A 41 9.41 10.93 -6.97
CA LEU A 41 9.51 12.09 -6.09
C LEU A 41 8.15 12.72 -5.76
N VAL A 42 7.05 12.18 -6.28
CA VAL A 42 5.70 12.59 -5.90
C VAL A 42 5.48 12.32 -4.41
N THR A 43 5.25 13.40 -3.66
CA THR A 43 5.01 13.34 -2.22
C THR A 43 3.60 12.84 -1.89
N PHE A 44 3.39 12.38 -0.66
CA PHE A 44 2.03 12.02 -0.23
C PHE A 44 1.06 13.21 -0.27
N THR A 45 1.54 14.44 -0.03
CA THR A 45 0.71 15.64 -0.15
C THR A 45 0.30 15.88 -1.60
N GLU A 46 1.22 15.78 -2.56
CA GLU A 46 0.91 15.90 -3.99
C GLU A 46 -0.06 14.81 -4.48
N LEU A 47 0.03 13.58 -3.94
CA LEU A 47 -0.96 12.52 -4.20
C LEU A 47 -2.36 12.90 -3.70
N ILE A 48 -2.47 13.44 -2.48
CA ILE A 48 -3.74 13.85 -1.87
C ILE A 48 -4.38 14.99 -2.67
N GLU A 49 -3.58 15.93 -3.16
CA GLU A 49 -4.02 17.12 -3.89
C GLU A 49 -4.27 16.86 -5.39
N SER A 50 -3.82 15.71 -5.93
CA SER A 50 -3.94 15.38 -7.34
C SER A 50 -5.38 15.02 -7.74
N GLU A 51 -5.97 15.81 -8.65
CA GLU A 51 -7.28 15.50 -9.23
C GLU A 51 -7.28 14.13 -9.94
N LEU A 52 -6.21 13.80 -10.69
CA LEU A 52 -6.07 12.51 -11.37
C LEU A 52 -6.10 11.33 -10.40
N VAL A 53 -5.40 11.43 -9.27
CA VAL A 53 -5.39 10.37 -8.25
C VAL A 53 -6.74 10.26 -7.57
N ASN A 54 -7.37 11.37 -7.23
CA ASN A 54 -8.70 11.40 -6.62
C ASN A 54 -9.76 10.79 -7.53
N GLU A 55 -9.69 11.02 -8.84
CA GLU A 55 -10.66 10.48 -9.81
C GLU A 55 -10.42 8.99 -10.11
N HIS A 56 -9.16 8.58 -10.31
CA HIS A 56 -8.85 7.27 -10.88
C HIS A 56 -8.37 6.23 -9.88
N ALA A 57 -7.83 6.64 -8.72
CA ALA A 57 -7.33 5.76 -7.67
C ALA A 57 -7.53 6.36 -6.26
N PRO A 58 -8.76 6.71 -5.86
CA PRO A 58 -9.02 7.43 -4.60
C PRO A 58 -8.57 6.68 -3.34
N VAL A 59 -8.38 5.36 -3.41
CA VAL A 59 -7.80 4.57 -2.32
C VAL A 59 -6.34 4.95 -2.01
N LEU A 60 -5.60 5.49 -3.00
CA LEU A 60 -4.25 6.02 -2.76
C LEU A 60 -4.31 7.28 -1.89
N VAL A 61 -5.33 8.12 -2.09
CA VAL A 61 -5.58 9.29 -1.24
C VAL A 61 -5.97 8.86 0.17
N GLU A 62 -6.92 7.93 0.30
CA GLU A 62 -7.35 7.36 1.59
C GLU A 62 -6.15 6.79 2.38
N MET A 63 -5.25 6.07 1.71
CA MET A 63 -4.01 5.58 2.32
C MET A 63 -3.07 6.72 2.68
N ALA A 64 -2.80 7.65 1.76
CA ALA A 64 -1.84 8.74 1.93
C ALA A 64 -2.20 9.65 3.14
N GLU A 65 -3.47 9.91 3.38
CA GLU A 65 -3.96 10.68 4.52
C GLU A 65 -3.63 10.04 5.88
N THR A 66 -3.43 8.71 5.91
CA THR A 66 -3.05 7.98 7.14
C THR A 66 -1.55 7.95 7.40
N VAL A 67 -0.73 8.42 6.46
CA VAL A 67 0.73 8.38 6.58
C VAL A 67 1.22 9.54 7.46
N ALA A 68 1.76 9.21 8.60
CA ALA A 68 2.45 10.13 9.51
C ALA A 68 1.77 11.51 9.64
N SER A 69 2.55 12.57 9.90
CA SER A 69 2.07 13.96 10.00
C SER A 69 2.06 14.69 8.65
N PRO A 70 1.34 15.80 8.51
CA PRO A 70 1.41 16.67 7.33
C PRO A 70 2.84 17.07 6.98
N GLY A 71 3.68 17.40 7.98
CA GLY A 71 5.07 17.76 7.77
C GLY A 71 5.90 16.63 7.15
N ILE A 72 5.62 15.38 7.50
CA ILE A 72 6.24 14.21 6.88
C ILE A 72 5.68 14.00 5.47
N ARG A 73 4.36 14.05 5.28
CA ARG A 73 3.72 13.88 3.96
C ARG A 73 4.20 14.88 2.91
N ASN A 74 4.56 16.10 3.31
CA ASN A 74 5.14 17.12 2.43
C ASN A 74 6.55 16.76 1.91
N ARG A 75 7.16 15.70 2.40
CA ARG A 75 8.53 15.26 2.03
C ARG A 75 8.62 13.80 1.65
N ALA A 76 7.88 12.94 2.36
CA ALA A 76 7.84 11.51 2.11
C ALA A 76 7.10 11.22 0.81
N THR A 77 7.62 10.26 0.03
CA THR A 77 7.03 9.84 -1.25
C THR A 77 6.50 8.42 -1.14
N MET A 78 5.49 8.09 -1.94
CA MET A 78 4.95 6.73 -2.00
C MET A 78 6.02 5.72 -2.45
N VAL A 79 6.85 6.10 -3.43
CA VAL A 79 7.97 5.28 -3.89
C VAL A 79 9.01 5.10 -2.77
N GLY A 80 9.37 6.17 -2.04
CA GLY A 80 10.25 6.07 -0.89
C GLY A 80 9.73 5.11 0.18
N ASN A 81 8.41 5.11 0.41
CA ASN A 81 7.75 4.22 1.37
C ASN A 81 7.92 2.74 0.98
N ILE A 82 7.70 2.35 -0.29
CA ILE A 82 7.91 0.96 -0.73
C ILE A 82 9.40 0.60 -0.84
N CYS A 83 10.30 1.56 -1.08
CA CYS A 83 11.73 1.32 -1.08
C CYS A 83 12.29 1.06 0.33
N SER A 84 11.70 1.64 1.36
CA SER A 84 12.02 1.33 2.76
C SER A 84 11.68 -0.12 3.12
N ALA A 85 10.71 -0.71 2.47
CA ALA A 85 10.25 -2.10 2.59
C ALA A 85 10.10 -2.56 4.06
N VAL A 86 9.62 -1.67 4.92
CA VAL A 86 9.31 -2.00 6.32
C VAL A 86 7.94 -2.70 6.41
N PRO A 87 7.71 -3.56 7.42
CA PRO A 87 6.43 -4.25 7.58
C PRO A 87 5.22 -3.32 7.64
N SER A 88 5.39 -2.13 8.24
CA SER A 88 4.35 -1.09 8.38
C SER A 88 4.30 -0.11 7.19
N CYS A 89 4.82 -0.49 6.02
CA CYS A 89 4.74 0.26 4.79
C CYS A 89 3.27 0.43 4.38
N ASP A 90 2.73 1.63 4.53
CA ASP A 90 1.31 1.91 4.27
C ASP A 90 0.93 1.75 2.79
N ALA A 91 1.83 2.14 1.87
CA ALA A 91 1.60 2.03 0.43
C ALA A 91 1.58 0.57 -0.07
N GLY A 92 2.30 -0.34 0.60
CA GLY A 92 2.46 -1.73 0.16
C GLY A 92 1.14 -2.46 -0.09
N PRO A 93 0.23 -2.57 0.89
CA PRO A 93 -1.04 -3.28 0.70
C PRO A 93 -1.90 -2.71 -0.44
N VAL A 94 -1.95 -1.38 -0.57
CA VAL A 94 -2.74 -0.75 -1.64
C VAL A 94 -2.15 -1.02 -3.01
N LEU A 95 -0.84 -0.86 -3.17
CA LEU A 95 -0.16 -1.08 -4.45
C LEU A 95 -0.22 -2.55 -4.89
N LEU A 96 -0.12 -3.50 -3.94
CA LEU A 96 -0.31 -4.93 -4.20
C LEU A 96 -1.72 -5.23 -4.75
N THR A 97 -2.76 -4.55 -4.25
CA THR A 97 -4.14 -4.77 -4.70
C THR A 97 -4.49 -4.04 -6.00
N LEU A 98 -3.70 -3.05 -6.40
CA LEU A 98 -3.84 -2.32 -7.66
C LEU A 98 -3.02 -2.92 -8.81
N ASP A 99 -2.38 -4.08 -8.62
CA ASP A 99 -1.53 -4.74 -9.61
C ASP A 99 -0.48 -3.76 -10.21
N THR A 100 0.20 -3.02 -9.34
CA THR A 100 1.14 -1.94 -9.70
C THR A 100 2.42 -2.49 -10.32
N ILE A 101 2.99 -1.77 -11.27
CA ILE A 101 4.32 -2.05 -11.81
C ILE A 101 5.30 -0.99 -11.31
N VAL A 102 6.45 -1.45 -10.80
CA VAL A 102 7.56 -0.61 -10.36
C VAL A 102 8.59 -0.51 -11.48
N HIS A 103 8.92 0.71 -11.91
CA HIS A 103 9.91 0.95 -12.95
C HIS A 103 11.22 1.40 -12.33
N VAL A 104 12.31 0.72 -12.71
CA VAL A 104 13.66 1.00 -12.22
C VAL A 104 14.61 1.25 -13.39
N THR A 105 15.64 2.03 -13.15
CA THR A 105 16.73 2.29 -14.11
C THR A 105 18.07 2.19 -13.40
N GLY A 106 19.00 1.48 -13.98
CA GLY A 106 20.36 1.31 -13.51
C GLY A 106 21.37 1.23 -14.64
N SER A 107 22.59 0.79 -14.35
CA SER A 107 23.67 0.64 -15.34
C SER A 107 23.32 -0.35 -16.45
N GLY A 108 22.45 -1.34 -16.18
CA GLY A 108 21.96 -2.31 -17.16
C GLY A 108 20.78 -1.80 -18.02
N GLY A 109 20.34 -0.54 -17.84
CA GLY A 109 19.18 0.04 -18.52
C GLY A 109 17.94 0.06 -17.64
N ALA A 110 16.78 0.26 -18.27
CA ALA A 110 15.47 0.30 -17.60
C ALA A 110 14.82 -1.09 -17.62
N ARG A 111 14.13 -1.42 -16.50
CA ARG A 111 13.28 -2.61 -16.41
C ARG A 111 12.07 -2.37 -15.52
N SER A 112 11.10 -3.26 -15.63
CA SER A 112 9.86 -3.23 -14.84
C SER A 112 9.79 -4.43 -13.90
N ILE A 113 9.25 -4.23 -12.72
CA ILE A 113 9.09 -5.26 -11.67
C ILE A 113 7.63 -5.24 -11.24
N ASP A 114 6.97 -6.39 -11.25
CA ASP A 114 5.65 -6.53 -10.64
C ASP A 114 5.73 -6.25 -9.15
N ILE A 115 4.78 -5.50 -8.59
CA ILE A 115 4.76 -5.19 -7.16
C ILE A 115 4.69 -6.45 -6.28
N ASN A 116 4.13 -7.55 -6.79
CA ASN A 116 4.09 -8.83 -6.09
C ASN A 116 5.49 -9.45 -5.90
N ASP A 117 6.45 -9.09 -6.76
CA ASP A 117 7.85 -9.54 -6.69
C ASP A 117 8.76 -8.49 -6.04
N TRP A 118 8.21 -7.32 -5.66
CA TRP A 118 9.01 -6.20 -5.16
C TRP A 118 9.60 -6.43 -3.76
N PHE A 119 8.79 -6.94 -2.82
CA PHE A 119 9.19 -7.13 -1.43
C PHE A 119 9.83 -8.51 -1.25
N THR A 120 11.16 -8.58 -1.21
CA THR A 120 11.91 -9.84 -1.11
C THR A 120 12.25 -10.25 0.33
N GLY A 121 12.05 -9.34 1.29
CA GLY A 121 12.30 -9.58 2.70
C GLY A 121 12.20 -8.30 3.52
N LEU A 122 12.46 -8.39 4.82
CA LEU A 122 12.47 -7.25 5.72
C LEU A 122 13.50 -6.22 5.26
N ARG A 123 13.02 -5.03 4.88
CA ARG A 123 13.84 -3.94 4.30
C ARG A 123 14.62 -4.37 3.05
N GLN A 124 14.08 -5.33 2.29
CA GLN A 124 14.69 -5.82 1.06
C GLN A 124 13.69 -5.72 -0.09
N THR A 125 14.18 -5.28 -1.23
CA THR A 125 13.42 -5.14 -2.47
C THR A 125 14.13 -5.84 -3.61
N ALA A 126 13.40 -6.10 -4.70
CA ALA A 126 13.94 -6.75 -5.89
C ALA A 126 14.86 -5.86 -6.75
N ARG A 127 15.05 -4.57 -6.39
CA ARG A 127 16.00 -3.71 -7.10
C ARG A 127 17.45 -4.10 -6.76
N THR A 128 18.35 -3.89 -7.70
CA THR A 128 19.80 -4.01 -7.48
C THR A 128 20.38 -2.71 -6.90
N ASP A 129 21.62 -2.77 -6.40
CA ASP A 129 22.25 -1.64 -5.71
C ASP A 129 22.50 -0.42 -6.61
N ASP A 130 22.63 -0.63 -7.91
CA ASP A 130 22.84 0.39 -8.93
C ASP A 130 21.54 0.91 -9.56
N GLU A 131 20.37 0.42 -9.13
CA GLU A 131 19.08 0.84 -9.67
C GLU A 131 18.39 1.90 -8.82
N VAL A 132 17.72 2.83 -9.49
CA VAL A 132 16.85 3.84 -8.91
C VAL A 132 15.43 3.61 -9.43
N VAL A 133 14.45 3.65 -8.55
CA VAL A 133 13.02 3.65 -8.97
C VAL A 133 12.70 5.00 -9.59
N THR A 134 12.18 4.98 -10.80
CA THR A 134 11.82 6.20 -11.54
C THR A 134 10.34 6.56 -11.39
N HIS A 135 9.45 5.59 -11.46
CA HIS A 135 8.00 5.79 -11.33
C HIS A 135 7.28 4.48 -11.06
N LEU A 136 6.00 4.60 -10.72
CA LEU A 136 5.03 3.50 -10.67
C LEU A 136 4.02 3.66 -11.79
N THR A 137 3.48 2.55 -12.28
CA THR A 137 2.32 2.54 -13.17
C THR A 137 1.21 1.68 -12.62
N ILE A 138 -0.03 2.18 -12.72
CA ILE A 138 -1.24 1.51 -12.26
C ILE A 138 -2.24 1.54 -13.41
N LYS A 139 -2.76 0.37 -13.79
CA LYS A 139 -3.82 0.31 -14.79
C LYS A 139 -5.15 0.74 -14.18
N VAL A 140 -5.70 1.84 -14.69
CA VAL A 140 -6.99 2.38 -14.25
C VAL A 140 -8.13 1.51 -14.75
N ARG A 141 -8.94 1.02 -13.85
CA ARG A 141 -10.15 0.22 -14.12
C ARG A 141 -11.25 0.64 -13.15
N LYS A 142 -12.51 0.53 -13.54
CA LYS A 142 -13.61 0.69 -12.57
C LYS A 142 -13.40 -0.26 -11.40
N HIS A 143 -13.39 0.24 -10.19
CA HIS A 143 -13.20 -0.57 -8.98
C HIS A 143 -13.86 0.08 -7.76
N GLY A 144 -14.13 -0.72 -6.74
CA GLY A 144 -14.33 -0.25 -5.37
C GLY A 144 -13.13 -0.67 -4.54
N ALA A 145 -12.64 0.19 -3.67
CA ALA A 145 -11.43 -0.09 -2.91
C ALA A 145 -11.49 0.50 -1.51
N VAL A 146 -10.70 -0.07 -0.60
CA VAL A 146 -10.51 0.48 0.76
C VAL A 146 -9.07 0.28 1.21
N TYR A 147 -8.59 1.20 2.02
CA TYR A 147 -7.43 1.00 2.89
C TYR A 147 -7.86 1.19 4.33
N VAL A 148 -7.70 0.17 5.15
CA VAL A 148 -8.03 0.20 6.57
C VAL A 148 -6.74 0.05 7.37
N LYS A 149 -6.44 1.01 8.24
CA LYS A 149 -5.25 1.02 9.08
C LYS A 149 -5.65 1.16 10.55
N LEU A 150 -5.20 0.22 11.37
CA LEU A 150 -5.28 0.36 12.81
C LEU A 150 -4.02 1.02 13.35
N MET A 151 -4.21 2.10 14.09
CA MET A 151 -3.18 2.85 14.80
C MET A 151 -3.54 2.96 16.28
N ARG A 152 -2.55 3.11 17.15
CA ARG A 152 -2.78 3.36 18.58
C ARG A 152 -3.25 4.79 18.85
N TYR A 153 -2.71 5.73 18.08
CA TYR A 153 -3.08 7.15 18.15
C TYR A 153 -3.66 7.60 16.81
N ALA A 154 -4.76 8.33 16.86
CA ALA A 154 -5.33 8.93 15.65
C ALA A 154 -4.38 10.01 15.10
N GLY A 155 -4.02 9.88 13.83
CA GLY A 155 -3.25 10.89 13.09
C GLY A 155 -1.78 10.55 12.86
N GLU A 156 -1.02 10.11 13.86
CA GLU A 156 0.42 9.91 13.71
C GLU A 156 0.91 8.65 14.41
N ASP A 157 0.76 7.48 13.77
CA ASP A 157 1.35 6.25 14.31
C ASP A 157 1.62 5.25 13.17
N LEU A 158 2.50 4.29 13.46
CA LEU A 158 2.72 3.15 12.59
C LEU A 158 1.52 2.20 12.65
N ALA A 159 1.23 1.55 11.54
CA ALA A 159 0.20 0.52 11.49
C ALA A 159 0.51 -0.61 12.49
N GLN A 160 -0.46 -0.97 13.32
CA GLN A 160 -0.47 -2.22 14.07
C GLN A 160 -0.94 -3.37 13.19
N ALA A 161 -1.91 -3.08 12.32
CA ALA A 161 -2.38 -3.91 11.23
C ALA A 161 -2.92 -2.99 10.12
N ALA A 162 -2.84 -3.43 8.89
CA ALA A 162 -3.43 -2.76 7.75
C ALA A 162 -3.99 -3.77 6.75
N VAL A 163 -5.08 -3.40 6.06
CA VAL A 163 -5.73 -4.20 5.03
C VAL A 163 -6.03 -3.31 3.83
N GLY A 164 -5.52 -3.69 2.66
CA GLY A 164 -5.91 -3.14 1.36
C GLY A 164 -6.85 -4.10 0.65
N ILE A 165 -7.95 -3.61 0.10
CA ILE A 165 -8.90 -4.41 -0.68
C ILE A 165 -9.30 -3.64 -1.91
N VAL A 166 -9.30 -4.31 -3.04
CA VAL A 166 -9.85 -3.81 -4.31
C VAL A 166 -10.83 -4.84 -4.85
N VAL A 167 -11.96 -4.39 -5.34
CA VAL A 167 -12.98 -5.20 -6.00
C VAL A 167 -13.22 -4.64 -7.39
N TYR A 168 -12.99 -5.45 -8.40
CA TYR A 168 -13.30 -5.14 -9.79
C TYR A 168 -14.66 -5.75 -10.21
N PRO A 169 -15.26 -5.26 -11.32
CA PRO A 169 -16.46 -5.90 -11.89
C PRO A 169 -16.29 -7.40 -12.12
N GLY A 170 -17.34 -8.17 -11.88
CA GLY A 170 -17.30 -9.63 -11.97
C GLY A 170 -16.82 -10.32 -10.69
N ASN A 171 -16.84 -9.59 -9.55
CA ASN A 171 -16.41 -10.11 -8.25
C ASN A 171 -14.95 -10.61 -8.25
N ASP A 172 -14.08 -9.84 -8.93
CA ASP A 172 -12.65 -10.05 -8.93
C ASP A 172 -12.03 -9.26 -7.77
N TYR A 173 -11.68 -9.95 -6.70
CA TYR A 173 -11.17 -9.39 -5.45
C TYR A 173 -9.64 -9.43 -5.39
N ARG A 174 -9.05 -8.37 -4.83
CA ARG A 174 -7.66 -8.29 -4.43
C ARG A 174 -7.59 -7.95 -2.96
N VAL A 175 -6.80 -8.72 -2.20
CA VAL A 175 -6.68 -8.56 -0.73
C VAL A 175 -5.21 -8.61 -0.34
N ALA A 176 -4.75 -7.59 0.37
CA ALA A 176 -3.39 -7.53 0.89
C ALA A 176 -3.36 -7.03 2.33
N PHE A 177 -2.34 -7.48 3.06
CA PHE A 177 -2.13 -7.17 4.46
C PHE A 177 -0.82 -6.43 4.68
N GLY A 178 -0.80 -5.49 5.64
CA GLY A 178 0.38 -4.77 6.09
C GLY A 178 0.55 -4.81 7.60
N ALA A 179 1.78 -4.68 8.07
CA ALA A 179 2.18 -4.70 9.47
C ALA A 179 1.90 -6.01 10.24
N VAL A 180 1.53 -7.08 9.55
CA VAL A 180 1.18 -8.39 10.13
C VAL A 180 2.00 -9.56 9.54
N ALA A 181 3.07 -9.23 8.82
CA ALA A 181 4.08 -10.15 8.30
C ALA A 181 5.40 -9.38 8.14
N PRO A 182 6.55 -10.03 7.84
CA PRO A 182 7.82 -9.34 7.60
C PRO A 182 7.78 -8.34 6.44
N THR A 183 6.90 -8.54 5.47
CA THR A 183 6.64 -7.65 4.33
C THR A 183 5.13 -7.44 4.17
N PRO A 184 4.67 -6.41 3.44
CA PRO A 184 3.32 -6.40 2.91
C PRO A 184 3.08 -7.67 2.08
N ILE A 185 1.92 -8.30 2.22
CA ILE A 185 1.62 -9.59 1.58
C ILE A 185 0.23 -9.57 0.95
N ARG A 186 0.11 -10.23 -0.21
CA ARG A 186 -1.17 -10.46 -0.90
C ARG A 186 -1.66 -11.86 -0.60
N SER A 187 -2.96 -12.03 -0.34
CA SER A 187 -3.55 -13.33 -0.01
C SER A 187 -4.27 -13.95 -1.20
N ALA A 188 -3.55 -14.69 -2.03
CA ALA A 188 -4.13 -15.40 -3.17
C ALA A 188 -5.19 -16.45 -2.75
N ARG A 189 -5.10 -17.03 -1.55
CA ARG A 189 -6.10 -17.97 -1.04
C ARG A 189 -7.44 -17.32 -0.76
N ILE A 190 -7.44 -16.16 -0.08
CA ILE A 190 -8.66 -15.39 0.18
C ILE A 190 -9.25 -14.89 -1.14
N GLU A 191 -8.43 -14.37 -2.06
CA GLU A 191 -8.88 -13.94 -3.38
C GLU A 191 -9.54 -15.08 -4.16
N THR A 192 -8.95 -16.28 -4.16
CA THR A 192 -9.50 -17.48 -4.81
C THR A 192 -10.85 -17.88 -4.19
N ALA A 193 -10.96 -17.81 -2.87
CA ALA A 193 -12.21 -18.14 -2.17
C ALA A 193 -13.35 -17.17 -2.50
N LEU A 194 -13.02 -15.88 -2.74
CA LEU A 194 -13.96 -14.81 -3.09
C LEU A 194 -14.32 -14.77 -4.59
N ALA A 195 -13.44 -15.26 -5.47
CA ALA A 195 -13.51 -15.06 -6.92
C ALA A 195 -14.86 -15.45 -7.52
N GLY A 196 -15.49 -14.50 -8.21
CA GLY A 196 -16.76 -14.69 -8.92
C GLY A 196 -18.00 -14.86 -8.02
N LYS A 197 -17.86 -14.72 -6.69
CA LYS A 197 -18.95 -14.91 -5.74
C LYS A 197 -19.48 -13.58 -5.23
N ASP A 198 -20.79 -13.50 -5.05
CA ASP A 198 -21.40 -12.39 -4.31
C ASP A 198 -21.11 -12.54 -2.80
N LEU A 199 -20.87 -11.38 -2.14
CA LEU A 199 -20.64 -11.40 -0.71
C LEU A 199 -21.92 -11.71 0.05
N ASP A 200 -21.81 -12.65 1.00
CA ASP A 200 -22.79 -12.90 2.04
C ASP A 200 -22.06 -13.15 3.38
N ASP A 201 -22.81 -13.25 4.46
CA ASP A 201 -22.25 -13.48 5.78
C ASP A 201 -21.51 -14.81 5.89
N GLY A 202 -21.94 -15.84 5.14
CA GLY A 202 -21.31 -17.16 5.13
C GLY A 202 -19.93 -17.12 4.48
N LEU A 203 -19.83 -16.55 3.27
CA LEU A 203 -18.56 -16.36 2.54
C LEU A 203 -17.59 -15.46 3.33
N ILE A 204 -18.10 -14.39 3.92
CA ILE A 204 -17.31 -13.51 4.79
C ILE A 204 -16.75 -14.28 6.00
N ALA A 205 -17.58 -15.09 6.66
CA ALA A 205 -17.11 -15.91 7.80
C ALA A 205 -16.04 -16.92 7.38
N GLU A 206 -16.21 -17.55 6.20
CA GLU A 206 -15.21 -18.46 5.60
C GLU A 206 -13.85 -17.76 5.42
N VAL A 207 -13.81 -16.64 4.70
CA VAL A 207 -12.53 -15.96 4.39
C VAL A 207 -11.90 -15.29 5.60
N VAL A 208 -12.69 -14.81 6.55
CA VAL A 208 -12.21 -14.25 7.81
C VAL A 208 -11.53 -15.33 8.65
N ALA A 209 -12.05 -16.57 8.65
CA ALA A 209 -11.44 -17.70 9.34
C ALA A 209 -10.06 -18.10 8.73
N MET A 210 -9.76 -17.72 7.49
CA MET A 210 -8.46 -17.99 6.84
C MET A 210 -7.36 -17.03 7.31
N VAL A 211 -7.68 -15.86 7.87
CA VAL A 211 -6.70 -14.81 8.22
C VAL A 211 -5.55 -15.32 9.09
N PRO A 212 -5.74 -16.15 10.12
CA PRO A 212 -4.63 -16.64 10.94
C PRO A 212 -3.56 -17.44 10.18
N ASP A 213 -3.96 -18.08 9.08
CA ASP A 213 -3.04 -18.88 8.22
C ASP A 213 -2.33 -18.03 7.16
N GLU A 214 -2.82 -16.81 6.90
CA GLU A 214 -2.29 -15.91 5.86
C GLU A 214 -1.28 -14.90 6.41
N ILE A 215 -1.22 -14.69 7.73
CA ILE A 215 -0.39 -13.67 8.36
C ILE A 215 0.51 -14.26 9.45
N SER A 216 1.60 -13.55 9.76
CA SER A 216 2.55 -13.96 10.81
C SER A 216 2.97 -12.76 11.66
N PRO A 217 2.04 -12.14 12.41
CA PRO A 217 2.33 -10.94 13.17
C PRO A 217 3.23 -11.23 14.37
N ILE A 218 4.05 -10.25 14.74
CA ILE A 218 4.87 -10.29 15.97
C ILE A 218 4.13 -9.65 17.15
N THR A 219 4.52 -10.03 18.37
CA THR A 219 4.21 -9.27 19.58
C THR A 219 5.31 -8.25 19.82
N ASP A 220 4.92 -6.98 19.95
CA ASP A 220 5.81 -5.87 20.30
C ASP A 220 5.15 -4.93 21.33
N MET A 221 5.81 -3.81 21.64
CA MET A 221 5.29 -2.81 22.58
C MET A 221 3.97 -2.14 22.13
N ARG A 222 3.55 -2.32 20.85
CA ARG A 222 2.34 -1.70 20.29
C ARG A 222 1.14 -2.61 20.42
N ALA A 223 1.31 -3.91 20.14
CA ALA A 223 0.23 -4.88 20.17
C ALA A 223 0.76 -6.33 20.24
N THR A 224 -0.05 -7.24 20.77
CA THR A 224 0.23 -8.67 20.71
C THR A 224 -0.07 -9.25 19.34
N ALA A 225 0.59 -10.35 18.96
CA ALA A 225 0.31 -11.08 17.73
C ALA A 225 -1.16 -11.53 17.67
N GLU A 226 -1.72 -12.01 18.77
CA GLU A 226 -3.12 -12.41 18.90
C GLU A 226 -4.07 -11.24 18.57
N TYR A 227 -3.83 -10.07 19.15
CA TYR A 227 -4.64 -8.88 18.88
C TYR A 227 -4.54 -8.45 17.42
N ARG A 228 -3.31 -8.44 16.84
CA ARG A 228 -3.11 -8.12 15.43
C ARG A 228 -3.88 -9.07 14.51
N THR A 229 -3.86 -10.38 14.80
CA THR A 229 -4.63 -11.38 14.07
C THR A 229 -6.12 -11.13 14.17
N HIS A 230 -6.63 -10.92 15.37
CA HIS A 230 -8.05 -10.65 15.61
C HIS A 230 -8.52 -9.39 14.85
N ILE A 231 -7.79 -8.29 15.00
CA ILE A 231 -8.22 -7.03 14.39
C ILE A 231 -8.10 -7.05 12.84
N THR A 232 -7.11 -7.77 12.29
CA THR A 232 -7.01 -7.97 10.84
C THR A 232 -8.24 -8.68 10.28
N ALA A 233 -8.75 -9.68 10.98
CA ALA A 233 -9.99 -10.38 10.63
C ALA A 233 -11.21 -9.44 10.65
N VAL A 234 -11.31 -8.57 11.65
CA VAL A 234 -12.38 -7.54 11.72
C VAL A 234 -12.25 -6.53 10.57
N MET A 235 -11.02 -6.08 10.28
CA MET A 235 -10.75 -5.14 9.19
C MET A 235 -11.08 -5.73 7.83
N LEU A 236 -10.71 -7.00 7.60
CA LEU A 236 -11.06 -7.73 6.37
C LEU A 236 -12.58 -7.78 6.17
N LYS A 237 -13.34 -8.20 7.21
CA LYS A 237 -14.81 -8.25 7.16
C LYS A 237 -15.41 -6.90 6.74
N ARG A 238 -15.06 -5.83 7.46
CA ARG A 238 -15.63 -4.50 7.21
C ARG A 238 -15.16 -3.93 5.87
N GLY A 239 -13.90 -4.15 5.53
CA GLY A 239 -13.31 -3.68 4.28
C GLY A 239 -13.92 -4.34 3.05
N LEU A 240 -14.21 -5.65 3.07
CA LEU A 240 -14.86 -6.35 1.96
C LEU A 240 -16.24 -5.75 1.65
N TRP A 241 -17.07 -5.54 2.66
CA TRP A 241 -18.37 -4.88 2.46
C TRP A 241 -18.21 -3.48 1.89
N ALA A 242 -17.38 -2.64 2.52
CA ALA A 242 -17.18 -1.26 2.08
C ALA A 242 -16.62 -1.16 0.65
N ALA A 243 -15.65 -2.01 0.29
CA ALA A 243 -15.09 -2.04 -1.07
C ALA A 243 -16.13 -2.48 -2.10
N ARG A 244 -16.95 -3.49 -1.78
CA ARG A 244 -18.03 -3.94 -2.65
C ARG A 244 -19.09 -2.86 -2.85
N GLU A 245 -19.56 -2.26 -1.78
CA GLU A 245 -20.54 -1.17 -1.82
C GLU A 245 -20.00 0.05 -2.59
N ARG A 246 -18.70 0.37 -2.47
CA ARG A 246 -18.05 1.44 -3.26
C ARG A 246 -18.05 1.13 -4.76
N LEU A 247 -17.85 -0.13 -5.16
CA LEU A 247 -17.96 -0.54 -6.56
C LEU A 247 -19.36 -0.30 -7.11
N ASP A 248 -20.39 -0.52 -6.27
CA ASP A 248 -21.80 -0.34 -6.60
C ASP A 248 -22.26 1.13 -6.49
N GLY A 249 -21.42 2.02 -5.98
CA GLY A 249 -21.72 3.45 -5.79
C GLY A 249 -22.60 3.74 -4.56
N THR A 250 -22.76 2.79 -3.64
CA THR A 250 -23.58 2.91 -2.41
C THR A 250 -22.75 2.91 -1.14
N GLY A 251 -21.43 2.72 -1.25
CA GLY A 251 -20.53 2.58 -0.12
C GLY A 251 -20.21 3.89 0.61
N PRO A 252 -19.53 3.78 1.75
CA PRO A 252 -19.07 4.94 2.49
C PRO A 252 -18.08 5.76 1.67
N ALA A 253 -18.07 7.07 1.83
CA ALA A 253 -17.08 7.94 1.17
C ALA A 253 -15.65 7.49 1.51
N TYR A 254 -14.69 7.71 0.58
CA TYR A 254 -13.28 7.50 0.87
C TYR A 254 -12.85 8.37 2.07
N GLY A 255 -11.94 7.87 2.90
CA GLY A 255 -11.56 8.49 4.16
C GLY A 255 -12.51 8.20 5.34
N THR A 256 -13.64 7.51 5.12
CA THR A 256 -14.53 7.09 6.22
C THR A 256 -13.84 6.04 7.08
N ARG A 257 -13.79 6.30 8.39
CA ARG A 257 -13.20 5.36 9.34
C ARG A 257 -14.05 4.10 9.49
N LEU A 258 -13.48 2.94 9.18
CA LEU A 258 -14.16 1.64 9.24
C LEU A 258 -13.92 0.87 10.55
N ILE A 259 -12.96 1.31 11.38
CA ILE A 259 -12.61 0.70 12.69
C ILE A 259 -12.41 1.76 13.76
#